data_31ec9343b2b11dfd9dd6b4fd26db3473
#
_entry.id   31ec9343b2b11dfd9dd6b4fd26db3473
#
_cell.length_a   1.000
_cell.length_b   1.000
_cell.length_c   1.000
_cell.angle_alpha   90.00
_cell.angle_beta   90.00
_cell.angle_gamma   90.00
#
_symmetry.space_group_name_H-M   'P 1'
#
loop_
_entity.id
_entity.type
_entity.pdbx_description
1 polymer ?
#
loop_
_entity_poly.entity_id
_entity_poly.type
_entity_poly.pdbx_seq_one_letter_code
_entity_poly.pdbx_strand_id
1 'polypeptide(L)'
;HLLGCAALLTCLLHPALEKLPPLAGVTGSAVLFALLNQLPQGWLGFEGTHLAALPAAWYKPNLFWLGLPDLTVFSSSDYFPLLPWVFLYWVGYFFARWFRARCTAQPGLPPKALRPLCAVGSRTLLIYMLHQPVIYGALLGLRYLGFV
;
A
#
# COMPACT_ATOMS: atom_id res chain seq x y z
N HIS A 1 6.03 -5.85 -6.27
CA HIS A 1 7.32 -5.42 -5.68
C HIS A 1 7.13 -4.62 -4.39
N LEU A 2 6.24 -3.62 -4.35
CA LEU A 2 6.03 -2.75 -3.19
C LEU A 2 5.78 -3.52 -1.89
N LEU A 3 4.80 -4.44 -1.87
CA LEU A 3 4.44 -5.20 -0.67
C LEU A 3 5.60 -6.08 -0.17
N GLY A 4 6.36 -6.71 -1.09
CA GLY A 4 7.53 -7.50 -0.73
C GLY A 4 8.62 -6.65 -0.10
N CYS A 5 8.95 -5.50 -0.70
CA CYS A 5 9.93 -4.56 -0.14
C CYS A 5 9.47 -3.99 1.20
N ALA A 6 8.19 -3.62 1.33
CA ALA A 6 7.62 -3.12 2.58
C ALA A 6 7.66 -4.17 3.70
N ALA A 7 7.36 -5.44 3.37
CA ALA A 7 7.43 -6.55 4.33
C ALA A 7 8.87 -6.82 4.79
N LEU A 8 9.84 -6.85 3.86
CA LEU A 8 11.26 -7.03 4.18
C LEU A 8 11.78 -5.88 5.04
N LEU A 9 11.46 -4.64 4.68
CA LEU A 9 11.85 -3.46 5.45
C LEU A 9 11.24 -3.50 6.86
N THR A 10 9.98 -3.90 6.97
CA THR A 10 9.30 -4.05 8.27
C THR A 10 9.95 -5.16 9.10
N CYS A 11 10.33 -6.28 8.50
CA CYS A 11 11.04 -7.35 9.18
C CYS A 11 12.41 -6.89 9.70
N LEU A 12 13.16 -6.15 8.87
CA LEU A 12 14.46 -5.61 9.25
C LEU A 12 14.36 -4.57 10.37
N LEU A 13 13.34 -3.71 10.32
CA LEU A 13 13.10 -2.65 11.30
C LEU A 13 12.21 -3.10 12.49
N HIS A 14 11.79 -4.36 12.51
CA HIS A 14 10.91 -4.91 13.55
C HIS A 14 11.35 -4.55 14.98
N PRO A 15 12.64 -4.72 15.39
CA PRO A 15 13.06 -4.41 16.75
C PRO A 15 12.93 -2.92 17.11
N ALA A 16 12.98 -2.03 16.12
CA ALA A 16 12.76 -0.60 16.31
C ALA A 16 11.27 -0.26 16.35
N LEU A 17 10.48 -0.87 15.45
CA LEU A 17 9.04 -0.66 15.35
C LEU A 17 8.29 -1.21 16.57
N GLU A 18 8.78 -2.27 17.20
CA GLU A 18 8.18 -2.83 18.43
C GLU A 18 8.26 -1.88 19.62
N LYS A 19 9.31 -1.06 19.71
CA LYS A 19 9.49 -0.08 20.79
C LYS A 19 8.48 1.07 20.72
N LEU A 20 7.89 1.30 19.55
CA LEU A 20 6.90 2.36 19.37
C LEU A 20 5.52 1.93 19.89
N PRO A 21 4.85 2.78 20.67
CA PRO A 21 3.47 2.52 21.08
C PRO A 21 2.58 2.46 19.83
N PRO A 22 1.64 1.48 19.74
CA PRO A 22 0.89 1.24 18.52
C PRO A 22 0.13 2.47 18.00
N LEU A 23 -0.49 3.25 18.88
CA LEU A 23 -1.22 4.46 18.47
C LEU A 23 -0.29 5.53 17.89
N ALA A 24 0.88 5.76 18.51
CA ALA A 24 1.87 6.68 17.97
C ALA A 24 2.43 6.19 16.63
N GLY A 25 2.58 4.87 16.47
CA GLY A 25 2.95 4.26 15.20
C GLY A 25 1.91 4.50 14.10
N VAL A 26 0.62 4.32 14.40
CA VAL A 26 -0.47 4.60 13.45
C VAL A 26 -0.48 6.06 13.04
N THR A 27 -0.53 6.98 14.03
CA THR A 27 -0.62 8.43 13.76
C THR A 27 0.63 8.95 13.07
N GLY A 28 1.83 8.55 13.51
CA GLY A 28 3.10 8.96 12.91
C GLY A 28 3.23 8.48 11.46
N SER A 29 2.90 7.21 11.19
CA SER A 29 2.91 6.67 9.84
C SER A 29 1.87 7.32 8.94
N ALA A 30 0.67 7.61 9.44
CA ALA A 30 -0.37 8.31 8.69
C ALA A 30 0.05 9.74 8.31
N VAL A 31 0.67 10.46 9.25
CA VAL A 31 1.20 11.82 9.01
C VAL A 31 2.32 11.77 7.97
N LEU A 32 3.26 10.83 8.09
CA LEU A 32 4.36 10.68 7.12
C LEU A 32 3.83 10.31 5.74
N PHE A 33 2.83 9.44 5.66
CA PHE A 33 2.15 9.14 4.39
C PHE A 33 1.55 10.39 3.77
N ALA A 34 0.78 11.17 4.55
CA ALA A 34 0.14 12.38 4.06
C ALA A 34 1.17 13.44 3.62
N LEU A 35 2.25 13.63 4.37
CA LEU A 35 3.30 14.59 4.02
C LEU A 35 4.07 14.20 2.76
N LEU A 36 4.32 12.91 2.55
CA LEU A 36 5.14 12.40 1.45
C LEU A 36 4.32 11.93 0.24
N ASN A 37 2.99 12.06 0.29
CA ASN A 37 2.12 11.56 -0.76
C ASN A 37 2.43 12.17 -2.14
N GLN A 38 2.82 13.43 -2.19
CA GLN A 38 3.19 14.14 -3.42
C GLN A 38 4.71 14.14 -3.71
N LEU A 39 5.48 13.37 -2.95
CA LEU A 39 6.92 13.24 -3.15
C LEU A 39 7.31 12.94 -4.62
N PRO A 40 6.66 12.02 -5.34
CA PRO A 40 6.99 11.75 -6.75
C PRO A 40 6.73 12.91 -7.69
N GLN A 41 5.94 13.89 -7.29
CA GLN A 41 5.59 15.08 -8.08
C GLN A 41 6.46 16.30 -7.74
N GLY A 42 7.40 16.16 -6.80
CA GLY A 42 8.29 17.24 -6.39
C GLY A 42 7.77 18.14 -5.27
N TRP A 43 6.72 17.72 -4.58
CA TRP A 43 6.10 18.48 -3.51
C TRP A 43 6.01 17.69 -2.22
N LEU A 44 6.04 18.40 -1.09
CA LEU A 44 5.60 17.87 0.19
C LEU A 44 4.16 18.29 0.45
N GLY A 45 3.30 17.35 0.85
CA GLY A 45 1.91 17.61 1.17
C GLY A 45 0.97 16.49 0.74
N PHE A 46 -0.31 16.71 1.00
CA PHE A 46 -1.39 15.82 0.59
C PHE A 46 -2.14 16.43 -0.61
N GLU A 47 -2.94 15.65 -1.32
CA GLU A 47 -3.69 16.05 -2.51
C GLU A 47 -4.29 17.48 -2.37
N GLY A 48 -3.87 18.38 -3.27
CA GLY A 48 -4.33 19.77 -3.27
C GLY A 48 -3.61 20.74 -2.31
N THR A 49 -2.71 20.26 -1.44
CA THR A 49 -1.93 21.10 -0.53
C THR A 49 -0.43 20.98 -0.82
N HIS A 50 0.17 22.02 -1.34
CA HIS A 50 1.62 22.10 -1.59
C HIS A 50 2.28 22.85 -0.43
N LEU A 51 2.84 22.10 0.53
CA LEU A 51 3.51 22.69 1.70
C LEU A 51 4.89 23.23 1.37
N ALA A 52 5.68 22.48 0.60
CA ALA A 52 7.01 22.87 0.18
C ALA A 52 7.39 22.21 -1.14
N ALA A 53 8.10 22.96 -1.99
CA ALA A 53 8.70 22.42 -3.20
C ALA A 53 10.04 21.76 -2.88
N LEU A 54 10.29 20.60 -3.46
CA LEU A 54 11.56 19.88 -3.30
C LEU A 54 12.56 20.31 -4.39
N PRO A 55 13.85 20.37 -4.07
CA PRO A 55 14.88 20.71 -5.05
C PRO A 55 14.93 19.70 -6.19
N ALA A 56 14.89 20.17 -7.44
CA ALA A 56 14.95 19.32 -8.63
C ALA A 56 16.24 18.46 -8.68
N ALA A 57 17.28 18.87 -7.96
CA ALA A 57 18.52 18.10 -7.85
C ALA A 57 18.33 16.71 -7.24
N TRP A 58 17.31 16.49 -6.41
CA TRP A 58 17.04 15.20 -5.76
C TRP A 58 16.48 14.16 -6.72
N TYR A 59 15.92 14.59 -7.86
CA TYR A 59 15.32 13.73 -8.87
C TYR A 59 16.32 13.33 -9.98
N LYS A 60 17.45 14.02 -10.10
CA LYS A 60 18.49 13.69 -11.08
C LYS A 60 19.06 12.27 -11.00
N PRO A 61 19.26 11.68 -9.79
CA PRO A 61 19.75 10.30 -9.68
C PRO A 61 18.74 9.24 -10.10
N ASN A 62 17.49 9.63 -10.46
CA ASN A 62 16.39 8.76 -10.86
C ASN A 62 16.17 7.58 -9.90
N LEU A 63 15.98 7.90 -8.62
CA LEU A 63 15.66 6.91 -7.57
C LEU A 63 14.15 6.57 -7.61
N PHE A 64 13.66 6.11 -8.77
CA PHE A 64 12.24 5.82 -8.98
C PHE A 64 11.69 4.80 -7.97
N TRP A 65 12.47 3.79 -7.60
CA TRP A 65 12.03 2.77 -6.63
C TRP A 65 11.80 3.33 -5.22
N LEU A 66 12.50 4.40 -4.85
CA LEU A 66 12.34 5.07 -3.55
C LEU A 66 11.19 6.07 -3.55
N GLY A 67 10.88 6.70 -4.68
CA GLY A 67 9.84 7.72 -4.80
C GLY A 67 10.33 9.06 -5.34
N LEU A 68 11.54 9.08 -5.90
CA LEU A 68 12.16 10.24 -6.54
C LEU A 68 12.43 9.93 -8.02
N PRO A 69 11.38 9.80 -8.85
CA PRO A 69 11.54 9.52 -10.27
C PRO A 69 12.01 10.77 -11.02
N ASP A 70 12.89 10.60 -11.97
CA ASP A 70 13.12 11.62 -13.00
C ASP A 70 12.00 11.50 -14.05
N LEU A 71 11.01 12.38 -13.98
CA LEU A 71 9.83 12.36 -14.85
C LEU A 71 10.16 12.65 -16.32
N THR A 72 11.38 13.08 -16.64
CA THR A 72 11.83 13.28 -18.02
C THR A 72 12.24 11.96 -18.68
N VAL A 73 12.63 10.98 -17.89
CA VAL A 73 13.14 9.68 -18.36
C VAL A 73 12.19 8.54 -18.00
N PHE A 74 11.49 8.67 -16.86
CA PHE A 74 10.64 7.62 -16.32
C PHE A 74 9.15 7.99 -16.47
N SER A 75 8.41 7.15 -17.21
CA SER A 75 6.94 7.25 -17.32
C SER A 75 6.35 5.85 -17.15
N SER A 76 5.52 5.67 -16.14
CA SER A 76 4.78 4.42 -15.91
C SER A 76 3.40 4.75 -15.35
N SER A 77 2.35 4.15 -15.92
CA SER A 77 0.97 4.30 -15.44
C SER A 77 0.72 3.60 -14.10
N ASP A 78 1.46 2.53 -13.82
CA ASP A 78 1.31 1.70 -12.61
C ASP A 78 2.48 1.93 -11.63
N TYR A 79 2.86 3.19 -11.46
CA TYR A 79 3.98 3.55 -10.61
C TYR A 79 3.56 3.67 -9.14
N PHE A 80 4.02 2.72 -8.35
CA PHE A 80 3.88 2.72 -6.88
C PHE A 80 5.26 2.69 -6.23
N PRO A 81 5.83 3.85 -5.88
CA PRO A 81 7.12 3.93 -5.22
C PRO A 81 7.08 3.38 -3.80
N LEU A 82 8.24 3.03 -3.24
CA LEU A 82 8.30 2.59 -1.86
C LEU A 82 7.84 3.69 -0.90
N LEU A 83 8.32 4.92 -1.09
CA LEU A 83 7.79 6.11 -0.41
C LEU A 83 6.74 6.79 -1.30
N PRO A 84 5.56 7.12 -0.81
CA PRO A 84 5.09 7.10 0.60
C PRO A 84 4.42 5.79 1.05
N TRP A 85 4.22 4.82 0.18
CA TRP A 85 3.36 3.66 0.40
C TRP A 85 3.79 2.73 1.54
N VAL A 86 5.08 2.71 1.89
CA VAL A 86 5.57 1.96 3.06
C VAL A 86 4.96 2.49 4.37
N PHE A 87 4.71 3.78 4.46
CA PHE A 87 4.07 4.36 5.65
C PHE A 87 2.61 3.95 5.75
N LEU A 88 1.89 3.84 4.63
CA LEU A 88 0.54 3.30 4.62
C LEU A 88 0.52 1.82 5.03
N TYR A 89 1.52 1.04 4.60
CA TYR A 89 1.71 -0.33 5.07
C TYR A 89 1.93 -0.37 6.59
N TRP A 90 2.73 0.53 7.15
CA TRP A 90 2.96 0.62 8.60
C TRP A 90 1.74 1.09 9.38
N VAL A 91 0.87 1.92 8.82
CA VAL A 91 -0.44 2.21 9.42
C VAL A 91 -1.19 0.90 9.67
N GLY A 92 -1.26 0.01 8.67
CA GLY A 92 -1.91 -1.29 8.81
C GLY A 92 -1.20 -2.20 9.84
N TYR A 93 0.13 -2.22 9.86
CA TYR A 93 0.93 -2.99 10.81
C TYR A 93 0.67 -2.55 12.26
N PHE A 94 0.75 -1.25 12.56
CA PHE A 94 0.53 -0.72 13.90
C PHE A 94 -0.95 -0.82 14.32
N PHE A 95 -1.87 -0.63 13.38
CA PHE A 95 -3.29 -0.84 13.63
C PHE A 95 -3.60 -2.29 14.02
N ALA A 96 -3.01 -3.26 13.33
CA ALA A 96 -3.15 -4.68 13.67
C ALA A 96 -2.59 -4.99 15.07
N ARG A 97 -1.45 -4.40 15.45
CA ARG A 97 -0.88 -4.53 16.80
C ARG A 97 -1.81 -3.93 17.86
N TRP A 98 -2.33 -2.73 17.62
CA TRP A 98 -3.28 -2.07 18.53
C TRP A 98 -4.57 -2.88 18.68
N PHE A 99 -5.10 -3.37 17.57
CA PHE A 99 -6.32 -4.19 17.57
C PHE A 99 -6.12 -5.49 18.35
N ARG A 100 -5.02 -6.19 18.13
CA ARG A 100 -4.68 -7.41 18.87
C ARG A 100 -4.52 -7.17 20.38
N ALA A 101 -3.93 -6.06 20.78
CA ALA A 101 -3.77 -5.72 22.19
C ALA A 101 -5.11 -5.45 22.90
N ARG A 102 -6.14 -5.01 22.17
CA ARG A 102 -7.47 -4.73 22.70
C ARG A 102 -8.44 -5.90 22.58
N CYS A 103 -8.33 -6.70 21.56
CA CYS A 103 -9.11 -7.92 21.41
C CYS A 103 -8.47 -9.02 22.25
N THR A 104 -8.82 -9.07 23.53
CA THR A 104 -8.55 -10.20 24.45
C THR A 104 -9.35 -11.45 24.10
N ALA A 105 -10.06 -11.45 22.98
CA ALA A 105 -10.72 -12.64 22.48
C ALA A 105 -9.65 -13.69 22.16
N GLN A 106 -9.77 -14.84 22.80
CA GLN A 106 -8.98 -16.05 22.53
C GLN A 106 -8.77 -16.20 21.01
N PRO A 107 -7.64 -16.79 20.55
CA PRO A 107 -7.47 -17.16 19.16
C PRO A 107 -8.48 -18.27 18.82
N GLY A 108 -9.73 -17.89 18.79
CA GLY A 108 -10.87 -18.69 18.44
C GLY A 108 -11.29 -18.42 17.01
N LEU A 109 -11.99 -19.36 16.42
CA LEU A 109 -12.60 -19.25 15.12
C LEU A 109 -13.29 -17.87 14.96
N PRO A 110 -13.14 -17.20 13.82
CA PRO A 110 -13.78 -15.92 13.59
C PRO A 110 -15.29 -16.03 13.80
N PRO A 111 -15.94 -14.98 14.29
CA PRO A 111 -17.39 -14.94 14.43
C PRO A 111 -18.08 -15.50 13.19
N LYS A 112 -19.16 -16.23 13.34
CA LYS A 112 -19.87 -16.89 12.22
C LYS A 112 -20.12 -15.94 11.05
N ALA A 113 -20.39 -14.64 11.35
CA ALA A 113 -20.61 -13.60 10.37
C ALA A 113 -19.34 -13.26 9.53
N LEU A 114 -18.13 -13.44 10.06
CA LEU A 114 -16.87 -13.15 9.35
C LEU A 114 -16.28 -14.37 8.62
N ARG A 115 -16.81 -15.57 8.83
CA ARG A 115 -16.35 -16.80 8.16
C ARG A 115 -16.31 -16.69 6.63
N PRO A 116 -17.37 -16.18 5.94
CA PRO A 116 -17.32 -16.03 4.49
C PRO A 116 -16.23 -15.04 4.04
N LEU A 117 -16.02 -13.96 4.78
CA LEU A 117 -14.95 -12.99 4.49
C LEU A 117 -13.55 -13.61 4.66
N CYS A 118 -13.34 -14.43 5.70
CA CYS A 118 -12.11 -15.17 5.90
C CYS A 118 -11.89 -16.23 4.80
N ALA A 119 -12.95 -16.89 4.33
CA ALA A 119 -12.86 -17.85 3.23
C ALA A 119 -12.47 -17.17 1.91
N VAL A 120 -13.02 -15.98 1.62
CA VAL A 120 -12.61 -15.16 0.47
C VAL A 120 -11.16 -14.70 0.65
N GLY A 121 -10.79 -14.20 1.83
CA GLY A 121 -9.43 -13.76 2.15
C GLY A 121 -8.38 -14.86 1.98
N SER A 122 -8.69 -16.10 2.38
CA SER A 122 -7.78 -17.24 2.20
C SER A 122 -7.56 -17.64 0.74
N ARG A 123 -8.46 -17.22 -0.16
CA ARG A 123 -8.40 -17.49 -1.61
C ARG A 123 -8.08 -16.26 -2.45
N THR A 124 -7.65 -15.19 -1.82
CA THR A 124 -7.39 -13.90 -2.48
C THR A 124 -6.44 -14.03 -3.67
N LEU A 125 -5.36 -14.83 -3.54
CA LEU A 125 -4.42 -15.06 -4.62
C LEU A 125 -5.11 -15.71 -5.84
N LEU A 126 -5.95 -16.72 -5.59
CA LEU A 126 -6.68 -17.41 -6.66
C LEU A 126 -7.68 -16.48 -7.34
N ILE A 127 -8.41 -15.68 -6.56
CA ILE A 127 -9.32 -14.65 -7.09
C ILE A 127 -8.54 -13.64 -7.93
N TYR A 128 -7.38 -13.18 -7.43
CA TYR A 128 -6.51 -12.26 -8.15
C TYR A 128 -5.98 -12.85 -9.46
N MET A 129 -5.63 -14.13 -9.49
CA MET A 129 -5.18 -14.81 -10.71
C MET A 129 -6.31 -15.00 -11.73
N LEU A 130 -7.54 -15.25 -11.25
CA LEU A 130 -8.68 -15.58 -12.12
C LEU A 130 -9.43 -14.36 -12.63
N HIS A 131 -9.40 -13.21 -11.92
CA HIS A 131 -10.22 -12.05 -12.31
C HIS A 131 -9.85 -11.53 -13.72
N GLN A 132 -8.58 -11.49 -14.09
CA GLN A 132 -8.13 -11.01 -15.41
C GLN A 132 -8.63 -11.90 -16.55
N PRO A 133 -8.37 -13.24 -16.57
CA PRO A 133 -8.89 -14.10 -17.64
C PRO A 133 -10.42 -14.15 -17.68
N VAL A 134 -11.11 -14.04 -16.53
CA VAL A 134 -12.57 -14.00 -16.49
C VAL A 134 -13.11 -12.71 -17.13
N ILE A 135 -12.56 -11.55 -16.78
CA ILE A 135 -12.95 -10.26 -17.37
C ILE A 135 -12.67 -10.27 -18.88
N TYR A 136 -11.47 -10.74 -19.28
CA TYR A 136 -11.11 -10.82 -20.69
C TYR A 136 -12.04 -11.75 -21.46
N GLY A 137 -12.34 -12.94 -20.93
CA GLY A 137 -13.28 -13.88 -21.51
C GLY A 137 -14.71 -13.32 -21.63
N ALA A 138 -15.16 -12.58 -20.59
CA ALA A 138 -16.46 -11.90 -20.63
C ALA A 138 -16.52 -10.81 -21.71
N LEU A 139 -15.47 -10.01 -21.86
CA LEU A 139 -15.39 -8.98 -22.92
C LEU A 139 -15.39 -9.60 -24.32
N LEU A 140 -14.64 -10.68 -24.52
CA LEU A 140 -14.65 -11.41 -25.79
C LEU A 140 -16.04 -11.98 -26.09
N GLY A 141 -16.72 -12.54 -25.09
CA GLY A 141 -18.09 -13.03 -25.23
C GLY A 141 -19.08 -11.93 -25.62
N LEU A 142 -19.01 -10.77 -24.95
CA LEU A 142 -19.85 -9.61 -25.28
C LEU A 142 -19.59 -9.08 -26.69
N ARG A 143 -18.33 -9.06 -27.11
CA ARG A 143 -17.95 -8.67 -28.47
C ARG A 143 -18.50 -9.65 -29.50
N TYR A 144 -18.43 -10.96 -29.24
CA TYR A 144 -18.98 -11.98 -30.14
C TYR A 144 -20.51 -11.89 -30.26
N LEU A 145 -21.19 -11.49 -29.18
CA LEU A 145 -22.64 -11.28 -29.15
C LEU A 145 -23.06 -9.91 -29.73
N GLY A 146 -22.15 -9.07 -30.18
CA GLY A 146 -22.42 -7.77 -30.79
C GLY A 146 -22.83 -6.66 -29.82
N PHE A 147 -22.55 -6.81 -28.53
CA PHE A 147 -22.85 -5.77 -27.51
C PHE A 147 -21.72 -4.72 -27.35
N VAL A 148 -20.54 -4.99 -27.86
CA VAL A 148 -19.35 -4.09 -27.82
C VAL A 148 -18.55 -4.24 -29.10
#